data_5c9364734047f8592ade548496d3ca8b
#
_entry.id   5c9364734047f8592ade548496d3ca8b
#
_cell.length_a   1.000
_cell.length_b   1.000
_cell.length_c   1.000
_cell.angle_alpha   90.00
_cell.angle_beta   90.00
_cell.angle_gamma   90.00
#
_symmetry.space_group_name_H-M   'P 1'
#
loop_
_entity.id
_entity.type
_entity.pdbx_description
1 polymer ?
#
loop_
_entity_poly.entity_id
_entity_poly.type
_entity_poly.pdbx_seq_one_letter_code
_entity_poly.pdbx_strand_id
1 'polypeptide(L)'
;STPAVARLGIGYVPESMGIFAGLTVRENLTLAARDGPIDERRLDWTFAFFPALKKFWHLPAGHLSGGQKQMLAIARAIIEPRKLLLVDEPTKGLAPSIITHMVEAFRELKRTDTTILLVEQNFNFARALGDTVAVMDSGRIVHVGSMSELADDEAQQQKLLGLSLDLHQ
;
A
#
# COMPACT_ATOMS: atom_id res chain seq x y z
N SER A 1 -23.82 2.77 1.69
CA SER A 1 -23.17 4.03 1.30
C SER A 1 -21.69 3.99 1.66
N THR A 2 -20.84 4.74 0.97
CA THR A 2 -19.38 4.81 1.23
C THR A 2 -19.05 5.12 2.70
N PRO A 3 -19.73 6.07 3.39
CA PRO A 3 -19.49 6.30 4.80
C PRO A 3 -19.80 5.08 5.70
N ALA A 4 -20.81 4.28 5.33
CA ALA A 4 -21.13 3.07 6.07
C ALA A 4 -20.02 2.01 5.93
N VAL A 5 -19.48 1.84 4.73
CA VAL A 5 -18.35 0.93 4.45
C VAL A 5 -17.11 1.37 5.23
N ALA A 6 -16.79 2.67 5.23
CA ALA A 6 -15.65 3.20 5.97
C ALA A 6 -15.76 2.94 7.49
N ARG A 7 -16.98 2.99 8.08
CA ARG A 7 -17.21 2.69 9.50
C ARG A 7 -17.00 1.22 9.86
N LEU A 8 -16.97 0.30 8.90
CA LEU A 8 -16.63 -1.10 9.13
C LEU A 8 -15.13 -1.34 9.39
N GLY A 9 -14.32 -0.28 9.37
CA GLY A 9 -12.86 -0.37 9.53
C GLY A 9 -12.14 -0.72 8.23
N ILE A 10 -12.73 -0.37 7.07
CA ILE A 10 -12.10 -0.58 5.77
C ILE A 10 -11.33 0.68 5.38
N GLY A 11 -10.03 0.54 5.10
CA GLY A 11 -9.18 1.55 4.48
C GLY A 11 -9.02 1.28 2.99
N TYR A 12 -8.82 2.32 2.19
CA TYR A 12 -8.58 2.20 0.75
C TYR A 12 -7.49 3.17 0.30
N VAL A 13 -6.52 2.63 -0.42
CA VAL A 13 -5.45 3.38 -1.10
C VAL A 13 -5.65 3.16 -2.60
N PRO A 14 -6.26 4.11 -3.32
CA PRO A 14 -6.46 4.01 -4.76
C PRO A 14 -5.16 4.23 -5.53
N GLU A 15 -5.06 3.70 -6.76
CA GLU A 15 -3.96 3.96 -7.70
C GLU A 15 -3.69 5.47 -7.88
N SER A 16 -4.74 6.28 -7.90
CA SER A 16 -4.66 7.75 -8.02
C SER A 16 -4.16 8.46 -6.75
N MET A 17 -3.79 7.69 -5.69
CA MET A 17 -3.37 8.17 -4.37
C MET A 17 -4.46 8.89 -3.56
N GLY A 18 -5.37 9.64 -4.18
CA GLY A 18 -6.50 10.33 -3.54
C GLY A 18 -6.09 11.39 -2.49
N ILE A 19 -4.90 12.00 -2.61
CA ILE A 19 -4.42 13.06 -1.73
C ILE A 19 -5.01 14.42 -2.10
N PHE A 20 -5.10 15.32 -1.11
CA PHE A 20 -5.50 16.71 -1.32
C PHE A 20 -4.25 17.57 -1.54
N ALA A 21 -3.91 17.84 -2.81
CA ALA A 21 -2.66 18.50 -3.19
C ALA A 21 -2.52 19.94 -2.64
N GLY A 22 -3.63 20.66 -2.49
CA GLY A 22 -3.67 22.02 -1.93
C GLY A 22 -3.55 22.08 -0.41
N LEU A 23 -3.70 20.95 0.28
CA LEU A 23 -3.58 20.87 1.74
C LEU A 23 -2.18 20.40 2.12
N THR A 24 -1.73 20.81 3.31
CA THR A 24 -0.48 20.32 3.91
C THR A 24 -0.55 18.82 4.22
N VAL A 25 0.60 18.19 4.44
CA VAL A 25 0.69 16.80 4.93
C VAL A 25 -0.13 16.65 6.20
N ARG A 26 -0.01 17.59 7.16
CA ARG A 26 -0.79 17.63 8.39
C ARG A 26 -2.29 17.58 8.12
N GLU A 27 -2.78 18.49 7.30
CA GLU A 27 -4.22 18.60 7.01
C GLU A 27 -4.75 17.36 6.31
N ASN A 28 -3.96 16.77 5.40
CA ASN A 28 -4.30 15.51 4.76
C ASN A 28 -4.49 14.37 5.77
N LEU A 29 -3.61 14.26 6.78
CA LEU A 29 -3.72 13.23 7.83
C LEU A 29 -4.84 13.57 8.81
N THR A 30 -5.02 14.83 9.18
CA THR A 30 -6.13 15.28 10.06
C THR A 30 -7.49 14.96 9.44
N LEU A 31 -7.68 15.18 8.15
CA LEU A 31 -8.93 14.83 7.46
C LEU A 31 -9.17 13.33 7.35
N ALA A 32 -8.14 12.51 7.48
CA ALA A 32 -8.26 11.06 7.45
C ALA A 32 -8.61 10.46 8.82
N ALA A 33 -8.39 11.20 9.91
CA ALA A 33 -8.81 10.86 11.26
C ALA A 33 -10.29 11.23 11.43
N ARG A 34 -11.16 10.22 11.57
CA ARG A 34 -12.62 10.40 11.62
C ARG A 34 -13.16 10.59 13.03
N ASP A 35 -12.48 9.98 13.99
CA ASP A 35 -12.99 9.82 15.36
C ASP A 35 -12.39 10.87 16.32
N GLY A 36 -11.93 12.01 15.80
CA GLY A 36 -11.37 13.11 16.57
C GLY A 36 -9.91 13.43 16.23
N PRO A 37 -9.15 14.03 17.14
CA PRO A 37 -7.73 14.31 16.93
C PRO A 37 -6.94 13.04 16.66
N ILE A 38 -5.89 13.15 15.83
CA ILE A 38 -4.99 12.02 15.56
C ILE A 38 -4.37 11.56 16.88
N ASP A 39 -4.42 10.27 17.16
CA ASP A 39 -3.68 9.66 18.27
C ASP A 39 -2.17 9.83 18.05
N GLU A 40 -1.48 10.43 19.04
CA GLU A 40 -0.05 10.76 18.92
C GLU A 40 0.82 9.51 18.75
N ARG A 41 0.50 8.38 19.42
CA ARG A 41 1.24 7.13 19.27
C ARG A 41 1.10 6.58 17.85
N ARG A 42 -0.12 6.72 17.29
CA ARG A 42 -0.39 6.29 15.91
C ARG A 42 0.33 7.17 14.90
N LEU A 43 0.44 8.46 15.18
CA LEU A 43 1.18 9.40 14.35
C LEU A 43 2.69 9.09 14.39
N ASP A 44 3.27 8.89 15.58
CA ASP A 44 4.67 8.52 15.73
C ASP A 44 4.98 7.18 15.05
N TRP A 45 4.11 6.19 15.19
CA TRP A 45 4.21 4.92 14.48
C TRP A 45 4.21 5.13 12.95
N THR A 46 3.32 5.97 12.42
CA THR A 46 3.26 6.31 11.00
C THR A 46 4.55 7.00 10.54
N PHE A 47 5.11 7.89 11.33
CA PHE A 47 6.38 8.58 11.01
C PHE A 47 7.60 7.67 11.10
N ALA A 48 7.56 6.59 11.87
CA ALA A 48 8.63 5.59 11.90
C ALA A 48 8.81 4.92 10.52
N PHE A 49 7.71 4.69 9.79
CA PHE A 49 7.76 4.13 8.43
C PHE A 49 7.92 5.17 7.33
N PHE A 50 7.35 6.36 7.54
CA PHE A 50 7.35 7.44 6.55
C PHE A 50 7.96 8.71 7.12
N PRO A 51 9.27 8.73 7.45
CA PRO A 51 9.92 9.88 8.11
C PRO A 51 9.87 11.15 7.27
N ALA A 52 9.79 11.02 5.95
CA ALA A 52 9.60 12.16 5.05
C ALA A 52 8.32 12.95 5.38
N LEU A 53 7.25 12.29 5.81
CA LEU A 53 6.01 12.97 6.16
C LEU A 53 6.16 13.87 7.40
N LYS A 54 6.97 13.46 8.36
CA LYS A 54 7.33 14.29 9.52
C LYS A 54 8.14 15.51 9.08
N LYS A 55 9.13 15.31 8.20
CA LYS A 55 9.99 16.38 7.66
C LYS A 55 9.17 17.42 6.89
N PHE A 56 8.18 16.99 6.13
CA PHE A 56 7.36 17.84 5.27
C PHE A 56 5.98 18.16 5.86
N TRP A 57 5.82 18.08 7.20
CA TRP A 57 4.56 18.19 7.90
C TRP A 57 3.70 19.39 7.52
N HIS A 58 4.34 20.54 7.31
CA HIS A 58 3.70 21.81 6.95
C HIS A 58 3.76 22.13 5.43
N LEU A 59 4.33 21.22 4.62
CA LEU A 59 4.41 21.43 3.17
C LEU A 59 3.09 21.04 2.52
N PRO A 60 2.58 21.83 1.54
CA PRO A 60 1.47 21.40 0.71
C PRO A 60 1.79 20.09 -0.02
N ALA A 61 0.85 19.13 0.03
CA ALA A 61 1.08 17.79 -0.50
C ALA A 61 1.35 17.76 -2.01
N GLY A 62 0.91 18.79 -2.74
CA GLY A 62 1.22 18.94 -4.15
C GLY A 62 2.71 19.06 -4.47
N HIS A 63 3.52 19.54 -3.52
CA HIS A 63 4.98 19.72 -3.69
C HIS A 63 5.78 18.45 -3.32
N LEU A 64 5.15 17.41 -2.82
CA LEU A 64 5.80 16.14 -2.55
C LEU A 64 6.19 15.43 -3.86
N SER A 65 7.28 14.64 -3.82
CA SER A 65 7.60 13.72 -4.91
C SER A 65 6.54 12.63 -5.05
N GLY A 66 6.51 11.91 -6.18
CA GLY A 66 5.57 10.81 -6.40
C GLY A 66 5.61 9.76 -5.27
N GLY A 67 6.79 9.31 -4.86
CA GLY A 67 6.95 8.37 -3.76
C GLY A 67 6.47 8.93 -2.41
N GLN A 68 6.72 10.22 -2.13
CA GLN A 68 6.22 10.86 -0.91
C GLN A 68 4.70 11.02 -0.92
N LYS A 69 4.10 11.31 -2.08
CA LYS A 69 2.64 11.33 -2.26
C LYS A 69 2.03 9.95 -1.99
N GLN A 70 2.68 8.89 -2.47
CA GLN A 70 2.25 7.51 -2.21
C GLN A 70 2.34 7.17 -0.72
N MET A 71 3.44 7.54 -0.06
CA MET A 71 3.59 7.39 1.40
C MET A 71 2.46 8.13 2.14
N LEU A 72 2.10 9.34 1.71
CA LEU A 72 1.00 10.10 2.30
C LEU A 72 -0.35 9.41 2.07
N ALA A 73 -0.60 8.86 0.88
CA ALA A 73 -1.83 8.12 0.57
C ALA A 73 -1.99 6.90 1.50
N ILE A 74 -0.92 6.13 1.69
CA ILE A 74 -0.91 4.97 2.60
C ILE A 74 -1.09 5.45 4.05
N ALA A 75 -0.34 6.47 4.49
CA ALA A 75 -0.43 7.02 5.83
C ALA A 75 -1.86 7.46 6.18
N ARG A 76 -2.57 8.11 5.25
CA ARG A 76 -3.98 8.49 5.40
C ARG A 76 -4.90 7.29 5.60
N ALA A 77 -4.63 6.18 4.93
CA ALA A 77 -5.45 4.98 5.06
C ALA A 77 -5.24 4.26 6.40
N ILE A 78 -4.04 4.38 7.00
CA ILE A 78 -3.63 3.64 8.19
C ILE A 78 -3.53 4.50 9.46
N ILE A 79 -3.78 5.82 9.39
CA ILE A 79 -3.70 6.73 10.54
C ILE A 79 -4.67 6.33 11.67
N GLU A 80 -5.73 5.65 11.33
CA GLU A 80 -6.60 4.94 12.27
C GLU A 80 -6.45 3.42 12.08
N PRO A 81 -6.69 2.60 13.12
CA PRO A 81 -6.70 1.15 12.98
C PRO A 81 -7.71 0.69 11.91
N ARG A 82 -7.32 -0.27 11.09
CA ARG A 82 -8.17 -0.86 10.05
C ARG A 82 -8.27 -2.37 10.24
N LYS A 83 -9.45 -2.92 9.95
CA LYS A 83 -9.67 -4.37 9.86
C LYS A 83 -9.26 -4.91 8.49
N LEU A 84 -9.53 -4.13 7.46
CA LEU A 84 -9.21 -4.44 6.07
C LEU A 84 -8.62 -3.21 5.40
N LEU A 85 -7.49 -3.38 4.73
CA LEU A 85 -6.84 -2.36 3.90
C LEU A 85 -6.82 -2.84 2.45
N LEU A 86 -7.51 -2.11 1.58
CA LEU A 86 -7.47 -2.33 0.13
C LEU A 86 -6.41 -1.40 -0.45
N VAL A 87 -5.47 -1.94 -1.21
CA VAL A 87 -4.34 -1.18 -1.78
C VAL A 87 -4.22 -1.52 -3.27
N ASP A 88 -4.31 -0.50 -4.10
CA ASP A 88 -4.37 -0.63 -5.54
C ASP A 88 -3.13 -0.04 -6.20
N GLU A 89 -2.30 -0.89 -6.80
CA GLU A 89 -1.04 -0.59 -7.50
C GLU A 89 -0.12 0.43 -6.78
N PRO A 90 0.22 0.21 -5.50
CA PRO A 90 0.97 1.21 -4.71
C PRO A 90 2.39 1.44 -5.21
N THR A 91 2.98 0.54 -6.01
CA THR A 91 4.36 0.68 -6.50
C THR A 91 4.47 1.33 -7.88
N LYS A 92 3.35 1.62 -8.53
CA LYS A 92 3.32 2.14 -9.91
C LYS A 92 4.10 3.45 -10.05
N GLY A 93 5.09 3.44 -10.95
CA GLY A 93 5.90 4.62 -11.24
C GLY A 93 6.87 5.04 -10.13
N LEU A 94 7.13 4.20 -9.14
CA LEU A 94 8.04 4.49 -8.04
C LEU A 94 9.46 3.97 -8.31
N ALA A 95 10.45 4.67 -7.73
CA ALA A 95 11.84 4.23 -7.75
C ALA A 95 12.04 2.97 -6.86
N PRO A 96 12.96 2.06 -7.22
CA PRO A 96 13.20 0.83 -6.47
C PRO A 96 13.48 1.04 -4.97
N SER A 97 14.23 2.08 -4.61
CA SER A 97 14.52 2.42 -3.21
C SER A 97 13.26 2.76 -2.40
N ILE A 98 12.27 3.39 -3.02
CA ILE A 98 10.98 3.69 -2.37
C ILE A 98 10.18 2.40 -2.18
N ILE A 99 10.19 1.51 -3.18
CA ILE A 99 9.50 0.20 -3.10
C ILE A 99 10.06 -0.62 -1.95
N THR A 100 11.39 -0.63 -1.74
CA THR A 100 12.01 -1.33 -0.60
C THR A 100 11.49 -0.82 0.74
N HIS A 101 11.45 0.49 0.96
CA HIS A 101 10.88 1.07 2.17
C HIS A 101 9.39 0.74 2.37
N MET A 102 8.64 0.66 1.26
CA MET A 102 7.23 0.27 1.33
C MET A 102 7.07 -1.20 1.76
N VAL A 103 7.93 -2.11 1.29
CA VAL A 103 7.92 -3.51 1.77
C VAL A 103 8.06 -3.57 3.28
N GLU A 104 8.99 -2.81 3.85
CA GLU A 104 9.19 -2.76 5.32
C GLU A 104 7.95 -2.25 6.04
N ALA A 105 7.37 -1.14 5.57
CA ALA A 105 6.15 -0.57 6.14
C ALA A 105 4.96 -1.55 6.09
N PHE A 106 4.77 -2.25 4.97
CA PHE A 106 3.70 -3.24 4.83
C PHE A 106 3.94 -4.50 5.67
N ARG A 107 5.19 -4.93 5.86
CA ARG A 107 5.54 -6.03 6.77
C ARG A 107 5.16 -5.71 8.21
N GLU A 108 5.39 -4.48 8.65
CA GLU A 108 4.97 -4.06 9.98
C GLU A 108 3.45 -3.94 10.10
N LEU A 109 2.77 -3.47 9.06
CA LEU A 109 1.30 -3.50 8.99
C LEU A 109 0.74 -4.92 9.13
N LYS A 110 1.36 -5.91 8.51
CA LYS A 110 0.98 -7.33 8.63
C LYS A 110 1.12 -7.88 10.05
N ARG A 111 1.92 -7.25 10.93
CA ARG A 111 2.02 -7.63 12.35
C ARG A 111 0.87 -7.10 13.19
N THR A 112 0.05 -6.22 12.65
CA THR A 112 -1.20 -5.77 13.29
C THR A 112 -2.36 -6.67 12.87
N ASP A 113 -3.53 -6.52 13.51
CA ASP A 113 -4.75 -7.25 13.16
C ASP A 113 -5.42 -6.75 11.85
N THR A 114 -4.61 -6.24 10.91
CA THR A 114 -5.10 -5.70 9.65
C THR A 114 -4.96 -6.73 8.54
N THR A 115 -6.06 -7.13 7.94
CA THR A 115 -6.04 -7.88 6.67
C THR A 115 -5.73 -6.93 5.52
N ILE A 116 -4.81 -7.31 4.63
CA ILE A 116 -4.44 -6.49 3.47
C ILE A 116 -4.84 -7.22 2.20
N LEU A 117 -5.66 -6.58 1.36
CA LEU A 117 -5.89 -6.98 -0.02
C LEU A 117 -5.09 -6.05 -0.93
N LEU A 118 -4.01 -6.60 -1.49
CA LEU A 118 -3.08 -5.89 -2.36
C LEU A 118 -3.33 -6.27 -3.82
N VAL A 119 -3.61 -5.30 -4.67
CA VAL A 119 -3.64 -5.46 -6.14
C VAL A 119 -2.35 -4.90 -6.69
N GLU A 120 -1.58 -5.72 -7.40
CA GLU A 120 -0.24 -5.35 -7.90
C GLU A 120 0.13 -6.08 -9.18
N GLN A 121 0.83 -5.37 -10.07
CA GLN A 121 1.48 -5.94 -11.24
C GLN A 121 2.96 -6.28 -10.95
N ASN A 122 3.57 -5.60 -9.97
CA ASN A 122 4.94 -5.88 -9.53
C ASN A 122 4.97 -7.16 -8.69
N PHE A 123 5.25 -8.29 -9.35
CA PHE A 123 5.29 -9.60 -8.70
C PHE A 123 6.29 -9.66 -7.55
N ASN A 124 7.45 -9.02 -7.66
CA ASN A 124 8.46 -9.02 -6.60
C ASN A 124 7.94 -8.32 -5.32
N PHE A 125 7.18 -7.23 -5.46
CA PHE A 125 6.55 -6.58 -4.33
C PHE A 125 5.44 -7.44 -3.73
N ALA A 126 4.56 -7.99 -4.57
CA ALA A 126 3.48 -8.86 -4.13
C ALA A 126 4.02 -10.11 -3.42
N ARG A 127 5.06 -10.77 -3.99
CA ARG A 127 5.74 -11.93 -3.41
C ARG A 127 6.37 -11.64 -2.04
N ALA A 128 6.94 -10.46 -1.86
CA ALA A 128 7.58 -10.07 -0.60
C ALA A 128 6.60 -9.93 0.57
N LEU A 129 5.28 -9.82 0.29
CA LEU A 129 4.24 -9.50 1.25
C LEU A 129 3.10 -10.52 1.32
N GLY A 130 2.78 -11.18 0.19
CA GLY A 130 1.60 -12.03 0.06
C GLY A 130 1.74 -13.36 0.80
N ASP A 131 0.65 -13.82 1.40
CA ASP A 131 0.50 -15.17 1.93
C ASP A 131 -0.30 -16.02 0.96
N THR A 132 -1.40 -15.47 0.46
CA THR A 132 -2.25 -16.07 -0.59
C THR A 132 -2.21 -15.19 -1.82
N VAL A 133 -2.23 -15.81 -2.98
CA VAL A 133 -2.26 -15.12 -4.28
C VAL A 133 -3.50 -15.51 -5.08
N ALA A 134 -4.10 -14.53 -5.72
CA ALA A 134 -5.10 -14.72 -6.78
C ALA A 134 -4.59 -14.03 -8.04
N VAL A 135 -4.38 -14.78 -9.11
CA VAL A 135 -3.98 -14.24 -10.41
C VAL A 135 -5.22 -13.92 -11.21
N MET A 136 -5.28 -12.69 -11.71
CA MET A 136 -6.39 -12.20 -12.52
C MET A 136 -5.90 -11.96 -13.95
N ASP A 137 -6.63 -12.49 -14.92
CA ASP A 137 -6.47 -12.21 -16.34
C ASP A 137 -7.82 -11.93 -16.99
N SER A 138 -7.87 -10.90 -17.83
CA SER A 138 -9.07 -10.51 -18.60
C SER A 138 -10.35 -10.45 -17.76
N GLY A 139 -10.25 -9.91 -16.53
CA GLY A 139 -11.37 -9.74 -15.60
C GLY A 139 -11.83 -11.03 -14.89
N ARG A 140 -11.03 -12.10 -14.96
CA ARG A 140 -11.33 -13.40 -14.32
C ARG A 140 -10.18 -13.85 -13.45
N ILE A 141 -10.49 -14.48 -12.31
CA ILE A 141 -9.49 -15.18 -11.51
C ILE A 141 -9.16 -16.50 -12.23
N VAL A 142 -7.89 -16.64 -12.62
CA VAL A 142 -7.37 -17.80 -13.35
C VAL A 142 -6.57 -18.75 -12.46
N HIS A 143 -6.12 -18.28 -11.29
CA HIS A 143 -5.42 -19.07 -10.30
C HIS A 143 -5.66 -18.51 -8.88
N VAL A 144 -5.74 -19.40 -7.89
CA VAL A 144 -5.72 -19.07 -6.46
C VAL A 144 -4.86 -20.11 -5.77
N GLY A 145 -3.93 -19.64 -4.91
CA GLY A 145 -3.03 -20.56 -4.21
C GLY A 145 -2.17 -19.86 -3.15
N SER A 146 -1.19 -20.59 -2.64
CA SER A 146 -0.17 -20.04 -1.77
C SER A 146 0.82 -19.18 -2.57
N MET A 147 1.17 -18.01 -2.01
CA MET A 147 2.20 -17.17 -2.63
C MET A 147 3.57 -17.87 -2.63
N SER A 148 3.90 -18.65 -1.59
CA SER A 148 5.17 -19.40 -1.55
C SER A 148 5.24 -20.45 -2.66
N GLU A 149 4.17 -21.21 -2.89
CA GLU A 149 4.12 -22.23 -3.96
C GLU A 149 4.30 -21.58 -5.34
N LEU A 150 3.59 -20.47 -5.60
CA LEU A 150 3.76 -19.74 -6.87
C LEU A 150 5.18 -19.14 -7.00
N ALA A 151 5.77 -18.67 -5.89
CA ALA A 151 7.10 -18.08 -5.88
C ALA A 151 8.22 -19.11 -6.18
N ASP A 152 7.98 -20.37 -5.88
CA ASP A 152 8.93 -21.47 -6.10
C ASP A 152 8.71 -22.19 -7.43
N ASP A 153 7.61 -21.94 -8.15
CA ASP A 153 7.27 -22.55 -9.44
C ASP A 153 7.44 -21.56 -10.61
N GLU A 154 8.66 -21.52 -11.17
CA GLU A 154 8.99 -20.66 -12.31
C GLU A 154 8.13 -20.94 -13.54
N ALA A 155 7.80 -22.22 -13.83
CA ALA A 155 6.98 -22.57 -14.97
C ALA A 155 5.55 -22.03 -14.81
N GLN A 156 5.02 -22.06 -13.60
CA GLN A 156 3.71 -21.49 -13.29
C GLN A 156 3.72 -19.96 -13.35
N GLN A 157 4.79 -19.31 -12.86
CA GLN A 157 4.98 -17.86 -12.98
C GLN A 157 4.99 -17.43 -14.44
N GLN A 158 5.76 -18.11 -15.29
CA GLN A 158 5.82 -17.83 -16.73
C GLN A 158 4.44 -17.97 -17.37
N LYS A 159 3.73 -19.04 -17.07
CA LYS A 159 2.40 -19.32 -17.62
C LYS A 159 1.35 -18.30 -17.19
N LEU A 160 1.33 -17.91 -15.91
CA LEU A 160 0.28 -17.09 -15.33
C LEU A 160 0.57 -15.58 -15.41
N LEU A 161 1.84 -15.19 -15.32
CA LEU A 161 2.25 -13.79 -15.20
C LEU A 161 2.97 -13.28 -16.45
N GLY A 162 3.28 -14.14 -17.42
CA GLY A 162 4.07 -13.80 -18.60
C GLY A 162 5.50 -13.36 -18.27
N LEU A 163 6.00 -13.71 -17.09
CA LEU A 163 7.36 -13.37 -16.67
C LEU A 163 8.34 -14.25 -17.45
N SER A 164 9.07 -13.64 -18.38
CA SER A 164 10.20 -14.30 -19.03
C SER A 164 11.30 -14.55 -18.02
N LEU A 165 11.87 -15.74 -18.04
CA LEU A 165 13.13 -16.03 -17.37
C LEU A 165 14.23 -15.25 -18.10
N ASP A 166 14.46 -14.00 -17.74
CA ASP A 166 15.72 -13.34 -18.07
C ASP A 166 16.82 -14.02 -17.22
N LEU A 167 17.42 -15.02 -17.83
CA LEU A 167 18.68 -15.59 -17.40
C LEU A 167 19.71 -14.44 -17.42
N HIS A 168 19.90 -13.79 -16.30
CA HIS A 168 21.07 -12.95 -16.09
C HIS A 168 22.29 -13.86 -16.06
N GLN A 169 23.01 -13.87 -17.20
CA GLN A 169 24.41 -14.26 -17.24
C GLN A 169 25.28 -13.25 -16.49
#